data_40af75c3821eeb1e91dc93f93d693efc
#
_entry.id   40af75c3821eeb1e91dc93f93d693efc
#
_cell.length_a   1.000
_cell.length_b   1.000
_cell.length_c   1.000
_cell.angle_alpha   90.00
_cell.angle_beta   90.00
_cell.angle_gamma   90.00
#
_symmetry.space_group_name_H-M   'P 1'
#
loop_
_entity.id
_entity.type
_entity.pdbx_description
1 polymer ?
#
loop_
_entity_poly.entity_id
_entity_poly.type
_entity_poly.pdbx_seq_one_letter_code
_entity_poly.pdbx_strand_id
1 'polypeptide(L)'
;EHGRIEGVLYVLPFRTQFSVRNSHKVYLKRMLLSEDDCNLLPSWAFFIRCLVNADGLLSTASRESFVSNDSLKDARKEIGVAIKEYLRALVQNNRSVFNKILDVHHFHIKAIASEDNELLRLFMDYLPFETNKGIRSFGSIRSSNNTIYYTRNLEDFRQVRRIAGAQGRLVVNAAYTFDETLLKKYIRLNQELSLEEISPARLLEEFAEVEGNKEHRSFETKASELLKRFGCICRLKHFTPVDTPVIFVAEEKEENSK
;
A
#
# COMPACT_ATOMS: atom_id res chain seq x y z
N GLU A 1 -38.83 4.03 1.53
CA GLU A 1 -38.40 4.24 2.93
C GLU A 1 -37.77 2.93 3.42
N HIS A 2 -36.47 2.92 3.55
CA HIS A 2 -35.68 1.68 3.82
C HIS A 2 -35.54 1.34 5.32
N GLY A 3 -36.44 1.82 6.15
CA GLY A 3 -36.39 1.60 7.59
C GLY A 3 -35.41 2.52 8.34
N ARG A 4 -35.57 2.63 9.65
CA ARG A 4 -34.73 3.46 10.51
C ARG A 4 -33.68 2.62 11.19
N ILE A 5 -32.40 3.01 11.04
CA ILE A 5 -31.27 2.42 11.76
C ILE A 5 -30.66 3.51 12.64
N GLU A 6 -30.57 3.22 13.93
CA GLU A 6 -30.01 4.14 14.93
C GLU A 6 -28.94 3.42 15.72
N GLY A 7 -27.83 4.10 16.02
CA GLY A 7 -26.80 3.53 16.86
C GLY A 7 -25.45 4.20 16.75
N VAL A 8 -24.43 3.48 17.13
CA VAL A 8 -23.04 3.95 17.17
C VAL A 8 -22.15 3.02 16.35
N LEU A 9 -21.33 3.62 15.50
CA LEU A 9 -20.22 2.97 14.83
C LEU A 9 -18.91 3.41 15.50
N TYR A 10 -18.00 2.50 15.75
CA TYR A 10 -16.72 2.82 16.37
C TYR A 10 -15.57 2.04 15.74
N VAL A 11 -14.41 2.68 15.66
CA VAL A 11 -13.19 2.08 15.12
C VAL A 11 -12.48 1.31 16.21
N LEU A 12 -12.01 0.11 15.88
CA LEU A 12 -11.23 -0.71 16.81
C LEU A 12 -9.84 -0.09 17.08
N PRO A 13 -9.42 0.01 18.34
CA PRO A 13 -8.14 0.60 18.70
C PRO A 13 -6.95 -0.35 18.53
N PHE A 14 -7.15 -1.57 18.01
CA PHE A 14 -6.15 -2.61 17.82
C PHE A 14 -6.29 -3.25 16.45
N ARG A 15 -5.20 -3.87 15.97
CA ARG A 15 -5.18 -4.58 14.70
C ARG A 15 -6.13 -5.78 14.75
N THR A 16 -6.98 -5.87 13.74
CA THR A 16 -7.85 -7.03 13.53
C THR A 16 -7.17 -8.03 12.61
N GLN A 17 -7.40 -9.32 12.84
CA GLN A 17 -7.07 -10.35 11.87
C GLN A 17 -8.30 -10.60 11.00
N PHE A 18 -8.12 -10.85 9.71
CA PHE A 18 -9.24 -11.15 8.79
C PHE A 18 -10.09 -12.35 9.22
N SER A 19 -9.53 -13.25 10.03
CA SER A 19 -10.18 -14.47 10.51
C SER A 19 -10.96 -14.30 11.82
N VAL A 20 -10.86 -13.16 12.50
CA VAL A 20 -11.59 -12.93 13.75
C VAL A 20 -13.03 -12.56 13.42
N ARG A 21 -13.99 -13.36 13.94
CA ARG A 21 -15.41 -13.04 13.83
C ARG A 21 -15.68 -11.61 14.30
N ASN A 22 -16.33 -10.85 13.44
CA ASN A 22 -16.70 -9.48 13.72
C ASN A 22 -17.86 -9.50 14.71
N SER A 23 -17.60 -9.25 15.99
CA SER A 23 -18.69 -9.09 16.95
C SER A 23 -19.29 -7.69 16.83
N HIS A 24 -20.54 -7.63 16.42
CA HIS A 24 -21.38 -6.45 16.41
C HIS A 24 -22.50 -6.65 17.39
N LYS A 25 -23.10 -5.59 17.89
CA LYS A 25 -24.35 -5.69 18.64
C LYS A 25 -25.47 -5.09 17.83
N VAL A 26 -26.25 -5.98 17.24
CA VAL A 26 -27.35 -5.59 16.35
C VAL A 26 -28.68 -5.96 16.99
N TYR A 27 -29.52 -4.95 17.15
CA TYR A 27 -30.85 -5.08 17.66
C TYR A 27 -31.88 -4.90 16.54
N LEU A 28 -32.95 -5.64 16.61
CA LEU A 28 -34.13 -5.45 15.77
C LEU A 28 -35.31 -5.10 16.68
N LYS A 29 -35.92 -3.91 16.48
CA LYS A 29 -37.03 -3.42 17.32
C LYS A 29 -36.70 -3.53 18.82
N ARG A 30 -35.47 -3.14 19.20
CA ARG A 30 -34.92 -3.15 20.57
C ARG A 30 -34.70 -4.54 21.19
N MET A 31 -34.83 -5.62 20.41
CA MET A 31 -34.44 -6.98 20.83
C MET A 31 -33.12 -7.34 20.21
N LEU A 32 -32.21 -7.93 20.97
CA LEU A 32 -30.91 -8.41 20.43
C LEU A 32 -31.17 -9.45 19.36
N LEU A 33 -30.71 -9.16 18.14
CA LEU A 33 -30.80 -10.07 17.01
C LEU A 33 -29.56 -10.93 16.92
N SER A 34 -28.37 -10.31 16.99
CA SER A 34 -27.10 -11.00 16.85
C SER A 34 -25.96 -10.22 17.49
N GLU A 35 -24.93 -10.96 17.94
CA GLU A 35 -23.65 -10.43 18.37
C GLU A 35 -22.55 -10.72 17.31
N ASP A 36 -22.89 -11.39 16.23
CA ASP A 36 -22.01 -11.71 15.10
C ASP A 36 -22.27 -10.77 13.91
N ASP A 37 -21.54 -11.00 12.83
CA ASP A 37 -21.71 -10.24 11.58
C ASP A 37 -23.07 -10.52 10.94
N CYS A 38 -23.95 -9.56 11.02
CA CYS A 38 -25.28 -9.58 10.38
C CYS A 38 -25.25 -9.09 8.93
N ASN A 39 -24.10 -9.00 8.30
CA ASN A 39 -23.94 -8.44 6.96
C ASN A 39 -24.46 -6.99 6.82
N LEU A 40 -24.53 -6.25 7.91
CA LEU A 40 -25.02 -4.88 7.92
C LEU A 40 -23.96 -3.87 7.48
N LEU A 41 -22.67 -4.10 7.82
CA LEU A 41 -21.56 -3.27 7.39
C LEU A 41 -21.02 -3.72 6.05
N PRO A 42 -20.45 -2.78 5.24
CA PRO A 42 -19.68 -3.15 4.07
C PRO A 42 -18.47 -4.03 4.44
N SER A 43 -18.11 -4.99 3.60
CA SER A 43 -16.98 -5.90 3.83
C SER A 43 -15.64 -5.19 4.06
N TRP A 44 -15.45 -4.02 3.44
CA TRP A 44 -14.26 -3.19 3.62
C TRP A 44 -14.19 -2.51 5.00
N ALA A 45 -15.31 -2.42 5.74
CA ALA A 45 -15.38 -1.78 7.06
C ALA A 45 -14.98 -2.70 8.22
N PHE A 46 -14.09 -3.67 7.97
CA PHE A 46 -13.66 -4.71 8.94
C PHE A 46 -13.04 -4.15 10.23
N PHE A 47 -12.52 -2.92 10.20
CA PHE A 47 -11.96 -2.22 11.37
C PHE A 47 -13.01 -1.43 12.17
N ILE A 48 -14.28 -1.51 11.78
CA ILE A 48 -15.40 -0.83 12.42
C ILE A 48 -16.30 -1.88 13.10
N ARG A 49 -16.82 -1.51 14.25
CA ARG A 49 -17.88 -2.25 14.93
C ARG A 49 -19.12 -1.38 15.08
N CYS A 50 -20.24 -2.03 15.22
CA CYS A 50 -21.51 -1.32 15.43
C CYS A 50 -22.28 -1.83 16.65
N LEU A 51 -22.97 -0.89 17.27
CA LEU A 51 -24.04 -1.10 18.23
C LEU A 51 -25.25 -0.36 17.67
N VAL A 52 -26.17 -1.07 17.02
CA VAL A 52 -27.27 -0.45 16.26
C VAL A 52 -28.60 -1.14 16.53
N ASN A 53 -29.69 -0.37 16.45
CA ASN A 53 -31.06 -0.87 16.41
C ASN A 53 -31.63 -0.60 15.01
N ALA A 54 -32.20 -1.62 14.39
CA ALA A 54 -32.77 -1.56 13.04
C ALA A 54 -34.31 -1.83 13.15
N ASP A 55 -35.11 -0.87 12.76
CA ASP A 55 -36.58 -0.96 12.89
C ASP A 55 -37.30 -1.32 11.58
N GLY A 56 -36.60 -1.38 10.47
CA GLY A 56 -37.23 -1.60 9.16
C GLY A 56 -36.71 -2.80 8.38
N LEU A 57 -35.73 -3.50 8.91
CA LEU A 57 -35.17 -4.69 8.27
C LEU A 57 -35.92 -5.96 8.72
N LEU A 58 -35.90 -6.97 7.86
CA LEU A 58 -36.52 -8.26 8.15
C LEU A 58 -35.46 -9.26 8.65
N SER A 59 -35.76 -9.97 9.75
CA SER A 59 -34.94 -11.05 10.23
C SER A 59 -35.26 -12.37 9.51
N THR A 60 -34.28 -13.27 9.50
CA THR A 60 -34.49 -14.69 9.14
C THR A 60 -35.45 -15.36 10.11
N ALA A 61 -35.98 -16.53 9.74
CA ALA A 61 -36.88 -17.30 10.60
C ALA A 61 -36.18 -17.74 11.90
N SER A 62 -34.86 -17.98 11.87
CA SER A 62 -34.04 -18.30 13.07
C SER A 62 -33.80 -17.08 13.97
N ARG A 63 -34.07 -15.86 13.49
CA ARG A 63 -33.79 -14.60 14.19
C ARG A 63 -32.32 -14.39 14.58
N GLU A 64 -31.39 -14.92 13.79
CA GLU A 64 -29.96 -14.80 14.03
C GLU A 64 -29.29 -13.81 13.07
N SER A 65 -29.97 -13.44 11.98
CA SER A 65 -29.44 -12.56 10.95
C SER A 65 -30.58 -11.81 10.23
N PHE A 66 -30.23 -10.84 9.36
CA PHE A 66 -31.16 -10.22 8.47
C PHE A 66 -31.38 -11.03 7.20
N VAL A 67 -32.59 -10.95 6.64
CA VAL A 67 -32.87 -11.48 5.30
C VAL A 67 -32.07 -10.72 4.26
N SER A 68 -31.37 -11.48 3.39
CA SER A 68 -30.62 -10.87 2.28
C SER A 68 -31.57 -10.40 1.19
N ASN A 69 -31.99 -9.15 1.29
CA ASN A 69 -32.89 -8.48 0.35
C ASN A 69 -32.32 -7.10 -0.04
N ASP A 70 -33.04 -6.39 -0.91
CA ASP A 70 -32.61 -5.08 -1.39
C ASP A 70 -32.57 -4.03 -0.26
N SER A 71 -33.51 -4.08 0.69
CA SER A 71 -33.49 -3.18 1.85
C SER A 71 -32.21 -3.31 2.70
N LEU A 72 -31.71 -4.53 2.90
CA LEU A 72 -30.42 -4.75 3.58
C LEU A 72 -29.24 -4.25 2.76
N LYS A 73 -29.27 -4.45 1.44
CA LYS A 73 -28.20 -3.94 0.54
C LYS A 73 -28.16 -2.41 0.55
N ASP A 74 -29.31 -1.76 0.48
CA ASP A 74 -29.41 -0.30 0.51
C ASP A 74 -28.94 0.25 1.85
N ALA A 75 -29.39 -0.33 2.98
CA ALA A 75 -28.92 0.03 4.31
C ALA A 75 -27.40 -0.08 4.45
N ARG A 76 -26.80 -1.18 3.96
CA ARG A 76 -25.34 -1.38 3.93
C ARG A 76 -24.63 -0.31 3.10
N LYS A 77 -25.19 0.04 1.94
CA LYS A 77 -24.65 1.08 1.07
C LYS A 77 -24.68 2.45 1.75
N GLU A 78 -25.80 2.82 2.36
CA GLU A 78 -25.95 4.10 3.07
C GLU A 78 -25.00 4.20 4.27
N ILE A 79 -24.87 3.13 5.07
CA ILE A 79 -23.90 3.06 6.15
C ILE A 79 -22.47 3.22 5.60
N GLY A 80 -22.17 2.58 4.49
CA GLY A 80 -20.87 2.70 3.81
C GLY A 80 -20.56 4.13 3.39
N VAL A 81 -21.55 4.85 2.83
CA VAL A 81 -21.41 6.26 2.47
C VAL A 81 -21.16 7.11 3.72
N ALA A 82 -21.96 6.93 4.78
CA ALA A 82 -21.80 7.67 6.03
C ALA A 82 -20.42 7.46 6.67
N ILE A 83 -19.88 6.22 6.64
CA ILE A 83 -18.54 5.94 7.13
C ILE A 83 -17.48 6.68 6.29
N LYS A 84 -17.58 6.64 4.96
CA LYS A 84 -16.64 7.35 4.07
C LYS A 84 -16.67 8.86 4.29
N GLU A 85 -17.86 9.44 4.46
CA GLU A 85 -18.02 10.86 4.76
C GLU A 85 -17.42 11.23 6.12
N TYR A 86 -17.63 10.40 7.14
CA TYR A 86 -17.03 10.61 8.45
C TYR A 86 -15.49 10.54 8.38
N LEU A 87 -14.93 9.58 7.65
CA LEU A 87 -13.48 9.49 7.46
C LEU A 87 -12.92 10.71 6.72
N ARG A 88 -13.63 11.24 5.71
CA ARG A 88 -13.27 12.51 5.05
C ARG A 88 -13.29 13.69 6.01
N ALA A 89 -14.32 13.76 6.84
CA ALA A 89 -14.43 14.81 7.86
C ALA A 89 -13.31 14.72 8.90
N LEU A 90 -12.89 13.51 9.30
CA LEU A 90 -11.74 13.32 10.19
C LEU A 90 -10.43 13.85 9.59
N VAL A 91 -10.22 13.62 8.29
CA VAL A 91 -9.05 14.16 7.58
C VAL A 91 -8.99 15.67 7.68
N GLN A 92 -10.12 16.33 7.58
CA GLN A 92 -10.21 17.81 7.58
C GLN A 92 -10.19 18.40 8.98
N ASN A 93 -10.93 17.80 9.91
CA ASN A 93 -11.23 18.40 11.20
C ASN A 93 -10.47 17.77 12.38
N ASN A 94 -10.03 16.52 12.26
CA ASN A 94 -9.33 15.80 13.33
C ASN A 94 -8.30 14.81 12.81
N ARG A 95 -7.24 15.37 12.23
CA ARG A 95 -6.13 14.62 11.65
C ARG A 95 -5.46 13.64 12.63
N SER A 96 -5.41 14.01 13.90
CA SER A 96 -4.79 13.16 14.92
C SER A 96 -5.53 11.83 15.08
N VAL A 97 -6.87 11.86 15.14
CA VAL A 97 -7.68 10.65 15.22
C VAL A 97 -7.55 9.83 13.94
N PHE A 98 -7.56 10.47 12.76
CA PHE A 98 -7.38 9.79 11.48
C PHE A 98 -6.03 9.07 11.40
N ASN A 99 -4.94 9.72 11.83
CA ASN A 99 -3.61 9.11 11.85
C ASN A 99 -3.57 7.89 12.77
N LYS A 100 -4.22 7.92 13.95
CA LYS A 100 -4.31 6.75 14.84
C LYS A 100 -5.01 5.56 14.17
N ILE A 101 -6.04 5.81 13.35
CA ILE A 101 -6.70 4.77 12.55
C ILE A 101 -5.70 4.15 11.56
N LEU A 102 -4.95 4.99 10.84
CA LEU A 102 -3.94 4.51 9.90
C LEU A 102 -2.80 3.75 10.58
N ASP A 103 -2.28 4.26 11.71
CA ASP A 103 -1.20 3.61 12.45
C ASP A 103 -1.54 2.15 12.81
N VAL A 104 -2.80 1.90 13.14
CA VAL A 104 -3.29 0.58 13.49
C VAL A 104 -3.66 -0.25 12.27
N HIS A 105 -4.35 0.34 11.27
CA HIS A 105 -5.04 -0.40 10.23
C HIS A 105 -4.48 -0.22 8.81
N HIS A 106 -3.35 0.50 8.62
CA HIS A 106 -2.82 0.84 7.28
C HIS A 106 -2.65 -0.38 6.36
N PHE A 107 -2.21 -1.53 6.88
CA PHE A 107 -2.02 -2.73 6.07
C PHE A 107 -3.33 -3.20 5.42
N HIS A 108 -4.40 -3.27 6.20
CA HIS A 108 -5.71 -3.68 5.73
C HIS A 108 -6.36 -2.60 4.85
N ILE A 109 -6.12 -1.32 5.19
CA ILE A 109 -6.58 -0.20 4.36
C ILE A 109 -5.90 -0.23 2.99
N LYS A 110 -4.61 -0.58 2.91
CA LYS A 110 -3.92 -0.82 1.64
C LYS A 110 -4.60 -1.91 0.82
N ALA A 111 -4.98 -3.03 1.46
CA ALA A 111 -5.67 -4.14 0.78
C ALA A 111 -6.99 -3.66 0.15
N ILE A 112 -7.86 -3.00 0.92
CA ILE A 112 -9.15 -2.54 0.39
C ILE A 112 -9.00 -1.41 -0.63
N ALA A 113 -8.05 -0.49 -0.45
CA ALA A 113 -7.77 0.57 -1.41
C ALA A 113 -7.24 0.03 -2.75
N SER A 114 -6.59 -1.14 -2.75
CA SER A 114 -6.16 -1.80 -3.99
C SER A 114 -7.35 -2.26 -4.85
N GLU A 115 -8.52 -2.47 -4.26
CA GLU A 115 -9.74 -2.92 -4.96
C GLU A 115 -10.73 -1.78 -5.24
N ASP A 116 -10.87 -0.82 -4.32
CA ASP A 116 -11.86 0.27 -4.39
C ASP A 116 -11.18 1.61 -4.73
N ASN A 117 -11.56 2.22 -5.86
CA ASN A 117 -11.00 3.50 -6.32
C ASN A 117 -11.37 4.68 -5.42
N GLU A 118 -12.52 4.64 -4.78
CA GLU A 118 -12.97 5.73 -3.90
C GLU A 118 -12.16 5.71 -2.60
N LEU A 119 -11.96 4.52 -2.02
CA LEU A 119 -11.11 4.33 -0.84
C LEU A 119 -9.64 4.62 -1.17
N LEU A 120 -9.16 4.26 -2.37
CA LEU A 120 -7.83 4.64 -2.82
C LEU A 120 -7.65 6.17 -2.82
N ARG A 121 -8.57 6.92 -3.41
CA ARG A 121 -8.51 8.39 -3.40
C ARG A 121 -8.59 8.98 -2.01
N LEU A 122 -9.38 8.37 -1.12
CA LEU A 122 -9.55 8.83 0.25
C LEU A 122 -8.27 8.64 1.09
N PHE A 123 -7.62 7.49 0.95
CA PHE A 123 -6.54 7.10 1.85
C PHE A 123 -5.14 7.30 1.28
N MET A 124 -4.95 7.27 -0.05
CA MET A 124 -3.63 7.14 -0.67
C MET A 124 -2.61 8.16 -0.15
N ASP A 125 -2.97 9.43 -0.07
CA ASP A 125 -2.06 10.48 0.38
C ASP A 125 -1.54 10.29 1.80
N TYR A 126 -2.24 9.51 2.60
CA TYR A 126 -1.95 9.27 4.02
C TYR A 126 -1.29 7.93 4.28
N LEU A 127 -1.40 6.99 3.33
CA LEU A 127 -0.81 5.66 3.48
C LEU A 127 0.71 5.73 3.60
N PRO A 128 1.30 5.00 4.56
CA PRO A 128 2.73 4.95 4.74
C PRO A 128 3.39 4.03 3.71
N PHE A 129 4.50 4.50 3.13
CA PHE A 129 5.39 3.72 2.26
C PHE A 129 6.81 3.79 2.80
N GLU A 130 7.52 2.66 2.77
CA GLU A 130 8.93 2.65 3.05
C GLU A 130 9.70 3.28 1.90
N THR A 131 10.65 4.17 2.24
CA THR A 131 11.51 4.82 1.25
C THR A 131 12.97 4.76 1.71
N ASN A 132 13.89 5.09 0.82
CA ASN A 132 15.31 5.23 1.17
C ASN A 132 15.61 6.35 2.19
N LYS A 133 14.60 7.16 2.53
CA LYS A 133 14.65 8.21 3.57
C LYS A 133 13.71 7.93 4.75
N GLY A 134 13.39 6.64 5.00
CA GLY A 134 12.47 6.19 6.03
C GLY A 134 11.01 6.10 5.55
N ILE A 135 10.11 5.81 6.49
CA ILE A 135 8.67 5.71 6.18
C ILE A 135 8.10 7.11 5.95
N ARG A 136 7.39 7.27 4.84
CA ARG A 136 6.73 8.53 4.45
C ARG A 136 5.32 8.27 3.97
N SER A 137 4.42 9.24 4.19
CA SER A 137 3.11 9.22 3.55
C SER A 137 3.23 9.45 2.05
N PHE A 138 2.36 8.85 1.26
CA PHE A 138 2.38 9.02 -0.20
C PHE A 138 2.23 10.49 -0.62
N GLY A 139 1.38 11.25 0.07
CA GLY A 139 1.24 12.69 -0.18
C GLY A 139 2.57 13.45 -0.05
N SER A 140 3.42 13.08 0.92
CA SER A 140 4.78 13.66 1.05
C SER A 140 5.71 13.22 -0.08
N ILE A 141 5.57 11.98 -0.55
CA ILE A 141 6.38 11.43 -1.67
C ILE A 141 6.05 12.19 -2.96
N ARG A 142 4.77 12.26 -3.33
CA ARG A 142 4.34 12.92 -4.57
C ARG A 142 4.58 14.43 -4.59
N SER A 143 4.56 15.09 -3.43
CA SER A 143 4.87 16.53 -3.34
C SER A 143 6.34 16.85 -3.58
N SER A 144 7.21 15.83 -3.49
CA SER A 144 8.66 16.01 -3.69
C SER A 144 9.05 15.91 -5.17
N ASN A 145 8.28 15.19 -5.97
CA ASN A 145 8.61 14.93 -7.38
C ASN A 145 7.40 14.43 -8.18
N ASN A 146 7.28 14.81 -9.45
CA ASN A 146 6.23 14.28 -10.32
C ASN A 146 6.50 12.85 -10.78
N THR A 147 7.77 12.40 -10.73
CA THR A 147 8.15 11.01 -10.99
C THR A 147 8.34 10.28 -9.68
N ILE A 148 7.59 9.22 -9.48
CA ILE A 148 7.70 8.30 -8.34
C ILE A 148 8.62 7.15 -8.74
N TYR A 149 9.80 7.10 -8.14
CA TYR A 149 10.72 5.99 -8.34
C TYR A 149 10.44 4.87 -7.36
N TYR A 150 10.45 3.62 -7.82
CA TYR A 150 10.18 2.46 -6.96
C TYR A 150 11.00 1.23 -7.35
N THR A 151 11.11 0.29 -6.42
CA THR A 151 11.66 -1.05 -6.64
C THR A 151 10.62 -2.11 -6.32
N ARG A 152 10.58 -3.22 -7.08
CA ARG A 152 9.60 -4.31 -6.90
C ARG A 152 9.97 -5.27 -5.79
N ASN A 153 11.24 -5.44 -5.52
CA ASN A 153 11.71 -6.41 -4.55
C ASN A 153 12.64 -5.78 -3.52
N LEU A 154 12.76 -6.44 -2.38
CA LEU A 154 13.51 -5.94 -1.24
C LEU A 154 15.03 -5.95 -1.49
N GLU A 155 15.50 -6.87 -2.32
CA GLU A 155 16.94 -6.99 -2.62
C GLU A 155 17.42 -5.83 -3.45
N ASP A 156 16.69 -5.50 -4.53
CA ASP A 156 16.95 -4.31 -5.34
C ASP A 156 16.85 -3.04 -4.50
N PHE A 157 15.85 -2.95 -3.63
CA PHE A 157 15.72 -1.79 -2.74
C PHE A 157 16.96 -1.60 -1.86
N ARG A 158 17.48 -2.68 -1.27
CA ARG A 158 18.69 -2.63 -0.43
C ARG A 158 19.93 -2.14 -1.20
N GLN A 159 20.05 -2.52 -2.45
CA GLN A 159 21.16 -2.09 -3.30
C GLN A 159 20.97 -0.65 -3.79
N VAL A 160 19.79 -0.33 -4.30
CA VAL A 160 19.47 0.96 -4.90
C VAL A 160 19.41 2.09 -3.89
N ARG A 161 18.90 1.84 -2.67
CA ARG A 161 18.55 2.90 -1.70
C ARG A 161 19.71 3.86 -1.35
N ARG A 162 20.95 3.36 -1.26
CA ARG A 162 22.11 4.18 -0.90
C ARG A 162 22.53 5.06 -2.07
N ILE A 163 22.57 4.48 -3.25
CA ILE A 163 23.00 5.13 -4.49
C ILE A 163 21.99 6.22 -4.88
N ALA A 164 20.72 5.85 -4.96
CA ALA A 164 19.64 6.80 -5.25
C ALA A 164 19.58 7.93 -4.22
N GLY A 165 19.83 7.61 -2.94
CA GLY A 165 19.92 8.62 -1.88
C GLY A 165 21.06 9.61 -2.09
N ALA A 166 22.24 9.17 -2.51
CA ALA A 166 23.37 10.03 -2.84
C ALA A 166 23.11 10.90 -4.10
N GLN A 167 22.30 10.40 -5.03
CA GLN A 167 21.82 11.17 -6.20
C GLN A 167 20.63 12.10 -5.88
N GLY A 168 20.20 12.16 -4.62
CA GLY A 168 19.05 12.97 -4.21
C GLY A 168 17.68 12.39 -4.57
N ARG A 169 17.63 11.19 -5.18
CA ARG A 169 16.38 10.52 -5.58
C ARG A 169 15.67 9.90 -4.37
N LEU A 170 14.38 10.08 -4.31
CA LEU A 170 13.51 9.40 -3.36
C LEU A 170 12.96 8.13 -4.01
N VAL A 171 13.26 6.96 -3.45
CA VAL A 171 12.84 5.66 -3.99
C VAL A 171 11.94 4.94 -2.99
N VAL A 172 10.83 4.42 -3.48
CA VAL A 172 9.84 3.66 -2.71
C VAL A 172 10.15 2.16 -2.78
N ASN A 173 10.15 1.49 -1.63
CA ASN A 173 10.14 0.05 -1.57
C ASN A 173 8.71 -0.47 -1.81
N ALA A 174 8.44 -0.96 -3.01
CA ALA A 174 7.14 -1.53 -3.37
C ALA A 174 7.11 -3.07 -3.29
N ALA A 175 8.06 -3.67 -2.56
CA ALA A 175 8.10 -5.13 -2.34
C ALA A 175 6.98 -5.66 -1.44
N TYR A 176 6.29 -4.80 -0.72
CA TYR A 176 5.15 -5.20 0.13
C TYR A 176 3.91 -5.49 -0.71
N THR A 177 3.10 -6.43 -0.24
CA THR A 177 2.01 -7.09 -0.99
C THR A 177 1.11 -6.16 -1.83
N PHE A 178 0.79 -4.97 -1.32
CA PHE A 178 -0.16 -4.07 -1.99
C PHE A 178 0.49 -2.84 -2.60
N ASP A 179 1.75 -2.55 -2.27
CA ASP A 179 2.35 -1.25 -2.53
C ASP A 179 2.51 -0.98 -4.03
N GLU A 180 3.03 -1.92 -4.78
CA GLU A 180 3.16 -1.77 -6.24
C GLU A 180 1.79 -1.59 -6.92
N THR A 181 0.81 -2.41 -6.52
CA THR A 181 -0.55 -2.33 -7.07
C THR A 181 -1.18 -0.96 -6.81
N LEU A 182 -1.03 -0.44 -5.58
CA LEU A 182 -1.54 0.88 -5.20
C LEU A 182 -0.88 1.99 -6.00
N LEU A 183 0.45 1.96 -6.14
CA LEU A 183 1.20 2.95 -6.92
C LEU A 183 0.72 2.95 -8.37
N LYS A 184 0.71 1.79 -9.03
CA LYS A 184 0.26 1.66 -10.42
C LYS A 184 -1.18 2.12 -10.62
N LYS A 185 -2.07 1.73 -9.72
CA LYS A 185 -3.48 2.10 -9.78
C LYS A 185 -3.68 3.60 -9.59
N TYR A 186 -2.99 4.18 -8.61
CA TYR A 186 -3.08 5.61 -8.33
C TYR A 186 -2.56 6.47 -9.50
N ILE A 187 -1.42 6.09 -10.10
CA ILE A 187 -0.84 6.80 -11.24
C ILE A 187 -1.77 6.74 -12.47
N ARG A 188 -2.42 5.59 -12.73
CA ARG A 188 -3.42 5.49 -13.82
C ARG A 188 -4.60 6.45 -13.64
N LEU A 189 -4.95 6.78 -12.40
CA LEU A 189 -6.03 7.72 -12.08
C LEU A 189 -5.56 9.18 -12.04
N ASN A 190 -4.24 9.44 -12.05
CA ASN A 190 -3.65 10.77 -11.92
C ASN A 190 -2.51 10.94 -12.94
N GLN A 191 -2.88 11.33 -14.15
CA GLN A 191 -1.97 11.41 -15.31
C GLN A 191 -0.84 12.47 -15.18
N GLU A 192 -0.90 13.32 -14.18
CA GLU A 192 0.15 14.32 -13.88
C GLU A 192 1.40 13.70 -13.24
N LEU A 193 1.29 12.48 -12.74
CA LEU A 193 2.37 11.74 -12.09
C LEU A 193 2.86 10.62 -13.00
N SER A 194 4.15 10.35 -12.96
CA SER A 194 4.78 9.19 -13.60
C SER A 194 5.31 8.20 -12.56
N LEU A 195 5.35 6.93 -12.93
CA LEU A 195 5.89 5.86 -12.10
C LEU A 195 7.04 5.21 -12.85
N GLU A 196 8.20 5.17 -12.25
CA GLU A 196 9.42 4.64 -12.86
C GLU A 196 10.07 3.60 -11.97
N GLU A 197 10.24 2.40 -12.52
CA GLU A 197 10.95 1.34 -11.83
C GLU A 197 12.46 1.55 -11.93
N ILE A 198 13.13 1.48 -10.78
CA ILE A 198 14.58 1.50 -10.69
C ILE A 198 15.06 0.11 -10.29
N SER A 199 15.91 -0.48 -11.11
CA SER A 199 16.68 -1.66 -10.78
C SER A 199 18.17 -1.31 -10.65
N PRO A 200 18.99 -2.15 -9.97
CA PRO A 200 20.44 -1.97 -9.95
C PRO A 200 21.05 -1.96 -11.36
N ALA A 201 20.53 -2.77 -12.28
CA ALA A 201 20.98 -2.83 -13.67
C ALA A 201 20.79 -1.47 -14.37
N ARG A 202 19.60 -0.88 -14.22
CA ARG A 202 19.29 0.42 -14.83
C ARG A 202 20.14 1.55 -14.26
N LEU A 203 20.43 1.52 -12.95
CA LEU A 203 21.35 2.49 -12.35
C LEU A 203 22.76 2.38 -12.89
N LEU A 204 23.23 1.16 -13.24
CA LEU A 204 24.54 0.98 -13.84
C LEU A 204 24.67 1.64 -15.22
N GLU A 205 23.60 1.68 -16.00
CA GLU A 205 23.58 2.34 -17.31
C GLU A 205 23.73 3.86 -17.19
N GLU A 206 23.27 4.44 -16.08
CA GLU A 206 23.36 5.86 -15.82
C GLU A 206 24.76 6.31 -15.35
N PHE A 207 25.61 5.38 -14.92
CA PHE A 207 26.94 5.71 -14.43
C PHE A 207 27.93 5.92 -15.57
N ALA A 208 28.69 7.02 -15.46
CA ALA A 208 29.75 7.28 -16.42
C ALA A 208 30.81 6.19 -16.42
N GLU A 209 31.27 5.84 -17.61
CA GLU A 209 32.40 4.93 -17.77
C GLU A 209 33.68 5.58 -17.26
N VAL A 210 34.55 4.78 -16.68
CA VAL A 210 35.91 5.23 -16.35
C VAL A 210 36.73 5.27 -17.63
N GLU A 211 37.30 6.43 -17.97
CA GLU A 211 38.22 6.52 -19.13
C GLU A 211 39.34 5.51 -18.97
N GLY A 212 39.36 4.55 -19.89
CA GLY A 212 40.20 3.36 -19.80
C GLY A 212 41.67 3.64 -20.05
N ASN A 213 42.47 3.79 -19.01
CA ASN A 213 43.92 3.62 -19.12
C ASN A 213 44.29 2.11 -19.08
N LYS A 214 45.54 1.79 -19.36
CA LYS A 214 46.03 0.38 -19.37
C LYS A 214 45.82 -0.32 -18.01
N GLU A 215 45.92 0.41 -16.93
CA GLU A 215 45.77 -0.13 -15.57
C GLU A 215 44.32 -0.50 -15.25
N HIS A 216 43.36 0.34 -15.63
CA HIS A 216 41.93 0.08 -15.45
C HIS A 216 41.49 -1.16 -16.23
N ARG A 217 41.88 -1.28 -17.50
CA ARG A 217 41.56 -2.46 -18.32
C ARG A 217 42.22 -3.74 -17.78
N SER A 218 43.49 -3.64 -17.30
CA SER A 218 44.16 -4.76 -16.67
C SER A 218 43.44 -5.21 -15.38
N PHE A 219 42.96 -4.26 -14.59
CA PHE A 219 42.17 -4.56 -13.38
C PHE A 219 40.86 -5.26 -13.74
N GLU A 220 40.07 -4.72 -14.67
CA GLU A 220 38.80 -5.33 -15.09
C GLU A 220 38.99 -6.76 -15.60
N THR A 221 40.01 -6.97 -16.41
CA THR A 221 40.31 -8.31 -16.96
C THR A 221 40.66 -9.30 -15.86
N LYS A 222 41.61 -8.95 -14.99
CA LYS A 222 42.04 -9.82 -13.88
C LYS A 222 40.89 -10.09 -12.89
N ALA A 223 40.11 -9.05 -12.53
CA ALA A 223 38.97 -9.20 -11.65
C ALA A 223 37.88 -10.09 -12.27
N SER A 224 37.59 -9.91 -13.56
CA SER A 224 36.64 -10.75 -14.30
C SER A 224 37.12 -12.22 -14.40
N GLU A 225 38.40 -12.46 -14.59
CA GLU A 225 38.96 -13.82 -14.58
C GLU A 225 38.79 -14.51 -13.21
N LEU A 226 39.07 -13.80 -12.11
CA LEU A 226 38.88 -14.33 -10.76
C LEU A 226 37.42 -14.60 -10.44
N LEU A 227 36.50 -13.76 -10.93
CA LEU A 227 35.06 -13.84 -10.69
C LEU A 227 34.34 -14.78 -11.66
N LYS A 228 35.03 -15.26 -12.73
CA LYS A 228 34.46 -16.15 -13.76
C LYS A 228 33.83 -17.41 -13.17
N ARG A 229 34.42 -17.97 -12.09
CA ARG A 229 33.87 -19.14 -11.38
C ARG A 229 32.48 -18.89 -10.75
N PHE A 230 32.13 -17.62 -10.55
CA PHE A 230 30.84 -17.20 -10.04
C PHE A 230 29.91 -16.67 -11.15
N GLY A 231 30.33 -16.73 -12.41
CA GLY A 231 29.56 -16.18 -13.54
C GLY A 231 29.52 -14.65 -13.58
N CYS A 232 30.45 -13.97 -12.90
CA CYS A 232 30.42 -12.51 -12.79
C CYS A 232 31.46 -11.84 -13.70
N ILE A 233 31.12 -10.67 -14.20
CA ILE A 233 32.00 -9.77 -14.98
C ILE A 233 32.20 -8.50 -14.14
N CYS A 234 33.44 -8.01 -14.05
CA CYS A 234 33.76 -6.77 -13.37
C CYS A 234 33.82 -5.61 -14.36
N ARG A 235 33.16 -4.50 -14.05
CA ARG A 235 33.24 -3.22 -14.79
C ARG A 235 33.51 -2.08 -13.85
N LEU A 236 34.38 -1.17 -14.24
CA LEU A 236 34.66 0.05 -13.50
C LEU A 236 33.72 1.19 -13.94
N LYS A 237 33.08 1.83 -13.01
CA LYS A 237 32.17 2.94 -13.25
C LYS A 237 32.41 4.07 -12.24
N HIS A 238 32.17 5.30 -12.67
CA HIS A 238 32.12 6.45 -11.77
C HIS A 238 30.76 6.56 -11.14
N PHE A 239 30.66 6.41 -9.81
CA PHE A 239 29.40 6.58 -9.10
C PHE A 239 29.60 7.13 -7.69
N THR A 240 28.52 7.62 -7.10
CA THR A 240 28.42 8.04 -5.70
C THR A 240 27.40 7.16 -4.99
N PRO A 241 27.54 6.91 -3.66
CA PRO A 241 28.55 7.44 -2.74
C PRO A 241 29.88 6.67 -2.81
N VAL A 242 30.99 7.35 -2.49
CA VAL A 242 32.36 6.80 -2.55
C VAL A 242 32.57 5.64 -1.56
N ASP A 243 31.80 5.58 -0.49
CA ASP A 243 31.85 4.53 0.53
C ASP A 243 31.15 3.21 0.10
N THR A 244 30.63 3.17 -1.12
CA THR A 244 30.06 1.96 -1.72
C THR A 244 31.03 1.43 -2.78
N PRO A 245 31.99 0.53 -2.42
CA PRO A 245 33.06 0.16 -3.32
C PRO A 245 32.62 -0.75 -4.48
N VAL A 246 31.53 -1.49 -4.32
CA VAL A 246 31.03 -2.48 -5.27
C VAL A 246 29.52 -2.53 -5.28
N ILE A 247 28.95 -2.68 -6.47
CA ILE A 247 27.55 -2.99 -6.70
C ILE A 247 27.49 -4.32 -7.44
N PHE A 248 26.72 -5.28 -6.91
CA PHE A 248 26.44 -6.52 -7.60
C PHE A 248 25.10 -6.41 -8.32
N VAL A 249 25.09 -6.76 -9.61
CA VAL A 249 23.88 -6.78 -10.42
C VAL A 249 23.74 -8.14 -11.06
N ALA A 250 22.63 -8.80 -10.84
CA ALA A 250 22.25 -9.98 -11.59
C ALA A 250 21.68 -9.55 -12.94
N GLU A 251 22.16 -10.12 -14.04
CA GLU A 251 21.46 -9.98 -15.32
C GLU A 251 20.10 -10.68 -15.21
N GLU A 252 19.02 -9.94 -15.39
CA GLU A 252 17.69 -10.54 -15.54
C GLU A 252 17.73 -11.43 -16.79
N LYS A 253 17.63 -12.74 -16.61
CA LYS A 253 17.30 -13.61 -17.75
C LYS A 253 15.92 -13.19 -18.20
N GLU A 254 15.83 -12.67 -19.44
CA GLU A 254 14.53 -12.53 -20.10
C GLU A 254 13.80 -13.88 -19.99
N GLU A 255 12.78 -13.94 -19.15
CA GLU A 255 11.82 -15.04 -19.22
C GLU A 255 11.13 -14.94 -20.57
N ASN A 256 11.64 -15.70 -21.52
CA ASN A 256 10.98 -15.94 -22.79
C ASN A 256 9.59 -16.48 -22.48
N SER A 257 8.61 -15.59 -22.54
CA SER A 257 7.19 -15.94 -22.60
C SER A 257 6.97 -16.89 -23.77
N LYS A 258 6.77 -18.16 -23.47
CA LYS A 258 6.16 -19.12 -24.38
C LYS A 258 4.68 -19.23 -24.08
#